data_d56aec9e9f3b28f6a088b3628e5f11df
#
_entry.id   d56aec9e9f3b28f6a088b3628e5f11df
#
_cell.length_a   1.000
_cell.length_b   1.000
_cell.length_c   1.000
_cell.angle_alpha   90.00
_cell.angle_beta   90.00
_cell.angle_gamma   90.00
#
_symmetry.space_group_name_H-M   'P 1'
#
loop_
_entity.id
_entity.type
_entity.pdbx_description
1 polymer ?
#
loop_
_entity_poly.entity_id
_entity_poly.type
_entity_poly.pdbx_seq_one_letter_code
_entity_poly.pdbx_strand_id
1 'polypeptide(L)'
;AAVTLSIALFTSFGLAFACVRWSNPIFDWFVEFCVLVSASLPVIVASLALLAVVASSLRGFEIDSLILPALSLSPPLIAVFLAQSRRGLDAALKMDFVTTARAKGVSETAVILRHAARIALNPIITLTGLSVGSLIGGSIIAESIFGRPGLGSLTVFAVRSRDVPLVMGIVVFVSVAVWTANFAAEVLQIINDPRSADSERA
;
A
#
# COMPACT_ATOMS: atom_id res chain seq x y z
N ALA A 1 -6.26 -6.90 -4.89
CA ALA A 1 -4.94 -6.70 -4.30
C ALA A 1 -4.04 -5.81 -5.19
N ALA A 2 -3.74 -6.20 -6.45
CA ALA A 2 -2.82 -5.43 -7.31
C ALA A 2 -3.27 -3.96 -7.52
N VAL A 3 -4.54 -3.74 -7.84
CA VAL A 3 -5.11 -2.39 -8.03
C VAL A 3 -5.01 -1.58 -6.73
N THR A 4 -5.36 -2.16 -5.59
CA THR A 4 -5.27 -1.51 -4.28
C THR A 4 -3.84 -1.12 -3.94
N LEU A 5 -2.89 -2.03 -4.15
CA LEU A 5 -1.46 -1.77 -3.92
C LEU A 5 -0.95 -0.64 -4.83
N SER A 6 -1.31 -0.67 -6.12
CA SER A 6 -0.92 0.40 -7.05
C SER A 6 -1.46 1.76 -6.61
N ILE A 7 -2.75 1.85 -6.25
CA ILE A 7 -3.35 3.09 -5.74
C ILE A 7 -2.61 3.55 -4.48
N ALA A 8 -2.38 2.66 -3.51
CA ALA A 8 -1.73 3.00 -2.26
C ALA A 8 -0.27 3.47 -2.47
N LEU A 9 0.49 2.80 -3.32
CA LEU A 9 1.88 3.15 -3.62
C LEU A 9 1.99 4.51 -4.32
N PHE A 10 1.22 4.72 -5.40
CA PHE A 10 1.29 5.98 -6.15
C PHE A 10 0.82 7.17 -5.33
N THR A 11 -0.29 7.03 -4.60
CA THR A 11 -0.82 8.12 -3.78
C THR A 11 0.08 8.43 -2.60
N SER A 12 0.58 7.43 -1.89
CA SER A 12 1.45 7.62 -0.73
C SER A 12 2.80 8.23 -1.12
N PHE A 13 3.42 7.74 -2.18
CA PHE A 13 4.70 8.28 -2.65
C PHE A 13 4.55 9.70 -3.21
N GLY A 14 3.48 9.97 -3.95
CA GLY A 14 3.16 11.31 -4.45
C GLY A 14 2.93 12.32 -3.31
N LEU A 15 2.18 11.93 -2.28
CA LEU A 15 1.96 12.75 -1.09
C LEU A 15 3.24 12.95 -0.28
N ALA A 16 4.04 11.90 -0.08
CA ALA A 16 5.33 12.01 0.61
C ALA A 16 6.29 12.96 -0.13
N PHE A 17 6.36 12.85 -1.44
CA PHE A 17 7.15 13.75 -2.28
C PHE A 17 6.67 15.21 -2.14
N ALA A 18 5.36 15.45 -2.19
CA ALA A 18 4.76 16.77 -2.05
C ALA A 18 5.08 17.39 -0.69
N CYS A 19 4.94 16.62 0.41
CA CYS A 19 5.26 17.05 1.76
C CYS A 19 6.74 17.47 1.87
N VAL A 20 7.65 16.62 1.39
CA VAL A 20 9.09 16.89 1.44
C VAL A 20 9.48 18.09 0.55
N ARG A 21 8.83 18.25 -0.62
CA ARG A 21 9.15 19.32 -1.60
C ARG A 21 8.67 20.70 -1.17
N TRP A 22 7.48 20.76 -0.57
CA TRP A 22 6.87 22.05 -0.20
C TRP A 22 7.16 22.48 1.22
N SER A 23 7.59 21.56 2.10
CA SER A 23 8.00 21.83 3.51
C SER A 23 7.04 22.79 4.26
N ASN A 24 5.74 22.64 4.03
CA ASN A 24 4.72 23.48 4.65
C ASN A 24 4.11 22.73 5.85
N PRO A 25 4.34 23.18 7.10
CA PRO A 25 3.87 22.45 8.28
C PRO A 25 2.35 22.34 8.36
N ILE A 26 1.59 23.29 7.81
CA ILE A 26 0.12 23.23 7.77
C ILE A 26 -0.33 22.14 6.79
N PHE A 27 0.30 22.07 5.62
CA PHE A 27 0.01 21.03 4.63
C PHE A 27 0.36 19.64 5.15
N ASP A 28 1.51 19.51 5.80
CA ASP A 28 1.95 18.26 6.42
C ASP A 28 0.99 17.77 7.49
N TRP A 29 0.58 18.67 8.40
CA TRP A 29 -0.40 18.37 9.43
C TRP A 29 -1.75 17.95 8.83
N PHE A 30 -2.21 18.66 7.81
CA PHE A 30 -3.48 18.34 7.15
C PHE A 30 -3.43 16.95 6.48
N VAL A 31 -2.36 16.64 5.77
CA VAL A 31 -2.16 15.33 5.13
C VAL A 31 -2.11 14.22 6.18
N GLU A 32 -1.36 14.41 7.27
CA GLU A 32 -1.29 13.44 8.36
C GLU A 32 -2.64 13.22 9.03
N PHE A 33 -3.37 14.28 9.28
CA PHE A 33 -4.72 14.21 9.86
C PHE A 33 -5.67 13.41 8.94
N CYS A 34 -5.73 13.74 7.64
CA CYS A 34 -6.57 13.03 6.68
C CYS A 34 -6.22 11.55 6.60
N VAL A 35 -4.93 11.22 6.61
CA VAL A 35 -4.43 9.86 6.56
C VAL A 35 -4.78 9.10 7.84
N LEU A 36 -4.57 9.69 9.02
CA LEU A 36 -4.95 9.09 10.30
C LEU A 36 -6.44 8.80 10.39
N VAL A 37 -7.27 9.77 10.02
CA VAL A 37 -8.73 9.61 10.00
C VAL A 37 -9.12 8.47 9.06
N SER A 38 -8.56 8.44 7.86
CA SER A 38 -8.84 7.40 6.86
C SER A 38 -8.39 6.01 7.32
N ALA A 39 -7.23 5.92 7.97
CA ALA A 39 -6.68 4.67 8.50
C ALA A 39 -7.46 4.13 9.72
N SER A 40 -8.10 5.02 10.47
CA SER A 40 -8.89 4.65 11.65
C SER A 40 -10.26 4.07 11.30
N LEU A 41 -10.70 4.23 10.03
CA LEU A 41 -11.99 3.69 9.60
C LEU A 41 -11.89 2.19 9.36
N PRO A 42 -12.74 1.37 10.02
CA PRO A 42 -12.84 -0.05 9.69
C PRO A 42 -13.22 -0.25 8.22
N VAL A 43 -12.63 -1.25 7.57
CA VAL A 43 -12.89 -1.57 6.14
C VAL A 43 -14.39 -1.72 5.85
N ILE A 44 -15.16 -2.30 6.78
CA ILE A 44 -16.61 -2.42 6.66
C ILE A 44 -17.27 -1.04 6.51
N VAL A 45 -16.92 -0.10 7.39
CA VAL A 45 -17.48 1.25 7.38
C VAL A 45 -17.11 2.00 6.11
N ALA A 46 -15.84 1.93 5.72
CA ALA A 46 -15.34 2.54 4.49
C ALA A 46 -16.05 1.97 3.24
N SER A 47 -16.24 0.65 3.19
CA SER A 47 -16.92 -0.03 2.08
C SER A 47 -18.42 0.34 2.00
N LEU A 48 -19.12 0.36 3.14
CA LEU A 48 -20.53 0.75 3.18
C LEU A 48 -20.74 2.23 2.86
N ALA A 49 -19.88 3.11 3.38
CA ALA A 49 -19.95 4.54 3.07
C ALA A 49 -19.72 4.78 1.57
N LEU A 50 -18.71 4.13 0.97
CA LEU A 50 -18.43 4.24 -0.45
C LEU A 50 -19.61 3.70 -1.29
N LEU A 51 -20.18 2.56 -0.91
CA LEU A 51 -21.35 2.01 -1.58
C LEU A 51 -22.55 2.96 -1.51
N ALA A 52 -22.82 3.55 -0.34
CA ALA A 52 -23.90 4.52 -0.16
C ALA A 52 -23.73 5.77 -1.02
N VAL A 53 -22.50 6.31 -1.11
CA VAL A 53 -22.18 7.47 -1.96
C VAL A 53 -22.40 7.13 -3.43
N VAL A 54 -21.90 5.99 -3.90
CA VAL A 54 -22.07 5.57 -5.30
C VAL A 54 -23.56 5.35 -5.63
N ALA A 55 -24.30 4.67 -4.75
CA ALA A 55 -25.73 4.41 -4.95
C ALA A 55 -26.58 5.70 -4.98
N SER A 56 -26.19 6.72 -4.20
CA SER A 56 -26.95 7.98 -4.11
C SER A 56 -26.60 9.00 -5.21
N SER A 57 -25.32 9.06 -5.61
CA SER A 57 -24.79 10.17 -6.41
C SER A 57 -24.44 9.80 -7.85
N LEU A 58 -24.12 8.54 -8.12
CA LEU A 58 -23.59 8.09 -9.41
C LEU A 58 -24.57 7.12 -10.09
N ARG A 59 -25.74 7.63 -10.50
CA ARG A 59 -26.68 6.85 -11.33
C ARG A 59 -26.00 6.50 -12.65
N GLY A 60 -25.57 5.24 -12.81
CA GLY A 60 -24.88 4.74 -14.01
C GLY A 60 -23.43 4.32 -13.79
N PHE A 61 -22.87 4.48 -12.58
CA PHE A 61 -21.59 3.88 -12.27
C PHE A 61 -21.77 2.39 -12.00
N GLU A 62 -21.08 1.56 -12.79
CA GLU A 62 -21.15 0.11 -12.58
C GLU A 62 -20.56 -0.24 -11.21
N ILE A 63 -21.44 -0.62 -10.26
CA ILE A 63 -21.04 -1.10 -8.92
C ILE A 63 -20.13 -2.34 -9.05
N ASP A 64 -20.20 -2.99 -10.20
CA ASP A 64 -19.41 -4.19 -10.54
C ASP A 64 -17.92 -3.90 -10.89
N SER A 65 -17.46 -2.67 -10.75
CA SER A 65 -16.06 -2.31 -11.02
C SER A 65 -15.11 -2.82 -9.93
N LEU A 66 -13.90 -3.27 -10.32
CA LEU A 66 -12.82 -3.63 -9.39
C LEU A 66 -12.32 -2.43 -8.56
N ILE A 67 -12.66 -1.24 -8.99
CA ILE A 67 -12.18 0.02 -8.41
C ILE A 67 -12.78 0.25 -7.02
N LEU A 68 -14.08 -0.04 -6.82
CA LEU A 68 -14.75 0.22 -5.55
C LEU A 68 -14.18 -0.58 -4.38
N PRO A 69 -14.04 -1.91 -4.46
CA PRO A 69 -13.36 -2.69 -3.43
C PRO A 69 -11.90 -2.23 -3.22
N ALA A 70 -11.20 -1.86 -4.30
CA ALA A 70 -9.83 -1.40 -4.19
C ALA A 70 -9.73 -0.06 -3.45
N LEU A 71 -10.63 0.88 -3.71
CA LEU A 71 -10.70 2.17 -3.02
C LEU A 71 -11.05 2.01 -1.54
N SER A 72 -11.96 1.09 -1.19
CA SER A 72 -12.32 0.87 0.22
C SER A 72 -11.19 0.25 1.05
N LEU A 73 -10.30 -0.51 0.41
CA LEU A 73 -9.14 -1.15 1.05
C LEU A 73 -7.87 -0.26 1.05
N SER A 74 -7.84 0.81 0.27
CA SER A 74 -6.63 1.62 0.11
C SER A 74 -6.28 2.54 1.29
N PRO A 75 -7.22 3.12 2.07
CA PRO A 75 -6.89 4.13 3.09
C PRO A 75 -5.88 3.67 4.14
N PRO A 76 -6.04 2.50 4.79
CA PRO A 76 -5.06 2.05 5.79
C PRO A 76 -3.68 1.77 5.16
N LEU A 77 -3.64 1.30 3.91
CA LEU A 77 -2.38 1.07 3.21
C LEU A 77 -1.68 2.39 2.85
N ILE A 78 -2.45 3.38 2.37
CA ILE A 78 -1.92 4.72 2.09
C ILE A 78 -1.27 5.30 3.34
N ALA A 79 -1.88 5.14 4.52
CA ALA A 79 -1.34 5.59 5.79
C ALA A 79 0.04 4.98 6.09
N VAL A 80 0.12 3.66 6.02
CA VAL A 80 1.36 2.93 6.31
C VAL A 80 2.46 3.27 5.31
N PHE A 81 2.12 3.25 4.02
CA PHE A 81 3.09 3.57 2.95
C PHE A 81 3.53 5.03 2.98
N LEU A 82 2.63 5.98 3.29
CA LEU A 82 2.99 7.39 3.41
C LEU A 82 3.97 7.62 4.56
N ALA A 83 3.66 7.08 5.74
CA ALA A 83 4.54 7.20 6.90
C ALA A 83 5.94 6.63 6.61
N GLN A 84 6.00 5.48 5.93
CA GLN A 84 7.27 4.85 5.59
C GLN A 84 8.01 5.60 4.48
N SER A 85 7.29 6.09 3.46
CA SER A 85 7.90 6.90 2.39
C SER A 85 8.51 8.18 2.94
N ARG A 86 7.82 8.89 3.85
CA ARG A 86 8.33 10.10 4.49
C ARG A 86 9.59 9.80 5.31
N ARG A 87 9.54 8.80 6.19
CA ARG A 87 10.71 8.40 7.00
C ARG A 87 11.90 8.03 6.13
N GLY A 88 11.67 7.26 5.06
CA GLY A 88 12.73 6.86 4.14
C GLY A 88 13.33 8.04 3.37
N LEU A 89 12.51 8.97 2.89
CA LEU A 89 12.97 10.19 2.21
C LEU A 89 13.72 11.10 3.18
N ASP A 90 13.21 11.34 4.38
CA ASP A 90 13.85 12.19 5.39
C ASP A 90 15.20 11.62 5.82
N ALA A 91 15.30 10.31 5.99
CA ALA A 91 16.56 9.63 6.31
C ALA A 91 17.58 9.76 5.16
N ALA A 92 17.13 9.49 3.93
CA ALA A 92 17.98 9.57 2.75
C ALA A 92 18.49 10.99 2.48
N LEU A 93 17.67 12.01 2.71
CA LEU A 93 18.06 13.42 2.52
C LEU A 93 19.09 13.94 3.51
N LYS A 94 19.31 13.24 4.63
CA LYS A 94 20.35 13.55 5.62
C LYS A 94 21.70 12.90 5.34
N MET A 95 21.79 12.05 4.32
CA MET A 95 23.04 11.35 3.98
C MET A 95 24.02 12.24 3.23
N ASP A 96 25.32 11.99 3.38
CA ASP A 96 26.42 12.79 2.84
C ASP A 96 26.41 12.93 1.31
N PHE A 97 25.93 11.91 0.59
CA PHE A 97 25.85 11.99 -0.86
C PHE A 97 24.85 13.06 -1.34
N VAL A 98 23.83 13.39 -0.55
CA VAL A 98 22.87 14.46 -0.85
C VAL A 98 23.57 15.83 -0.77
N THR A 99 24.39 16.04 0.26
CA THR A 99 25.20 17.25 0.40
C THR A 99 26.13 17.43 -0.79
N THR A 100 26.78 16.34 -1.21
CA THR A 100 27.65 16.34 -2.40
C THR A 100 26.87 16.65 -3.69
N ALA A 101 25.66 16.10 -3.86
CA ALA A 101 24.82 16.36 -5.02
C ALA A 101 24.37 17.83 -5.08
N ARG A 102 23.98 18.40 -3.93
CA ARG A 102 23.65 19.83 -3.80
C ARG A 102 24.84 20.73 -4.11
N ALA A 103 26.04 20.39 -3.61
CA ALA A 103 27.27 21.14 -3.91
C ALA A 103 27.61 21.14 -5.41
N LYS A 104 27.22 20.10 -6.15
CA LYS A 104 27.35 20.01 -7.61
C LYS A 104 26.25 20.76 -8.39
N GLY A 105 25.35 21.47 -7.71
CA GLY A 105 24.28 22.24 -8.34
C GLY A 105 23.08 21.42 -8.85
N VAL A 106 22.93 20.18 -8.39
CA VAL A 106 21.76 19.34 -8.77
C VAL A 106 20.50 19.95 -8.15
N SER A 107 19.43 20.08 -8.94
CA SER A 107 18.17 20.63 -8.46
C SER A 107 17.56 19.76 -7.35
N GLU A 108 16.87 20.39 -6.39
CA GLU A 108 16.29 19.68 -5.23
C GLU A 108 15.32 18.55 -5.64
N THR A 109 14.53 18.78 -6.68
CA THR A 109 13.64 17.76 -7.24
C THR A 109 14.41 16.54 -7.76
N ALA A 110 15.54 16.78 -8.45
CA ALA A 110 16.38 15.69 -8.93
C ALA A 110 17.09 14.95 -7.80
N VAL A 111 17.49 15.65 -6.74
CA VAL A 111 18.04 15.05 -5.51
C VAL A 111 17.03 14.10 -4.88
N ILE A 112 15.79 14.56 -4.71
CA ILE A 112 14.72 13.74 -4.11
C ILE A 112 14.41 12.52 -5.00
N LEU A 113 14.09 12.73 -6.29
CA LEU A 113 13.61 11.65 -7.16
C LEU A 113 14.70 10.67 -7.59
N ARG A 114 15.93 11.15 -7.85
CA ARG A 114 16.98 10.31 -8.42
C ARG A 114 17.89 9.68 -7.37
N HIS A 115 18.08 10.34 -6.23
CA HIS A 115 18.99 9.90 -5.19
C HIS A 115 18.26 9.40 -3.93
N ALA A 116 17.43 10.23 -3.31
CA ALA A 116 16.76 9.89 -2.06
C ALA A 116 15.67 8.82 -2.25
N ALA A 117 14.88 8.91 -3.31
CA ALA A 117 13.78 7.99 -3.58
C ALA A 117 14.26 6.53 -3.71
N ARG A 118 15.42 6.31 -4.34
CA ARG A 118 15.96 4.95 -4.51
C ARG A 118 16.20 4.24 -3.17
N ILE A 119 16.71 4.97 -2.18
CA ILE A 119 16.97 4.43 -0.84
C ILE A 119 15.65 4.28 -0.08
N ALA A 120 14.76 5.26 -0.20
CA ALA A 120 13.44 5.24 0.43
C ALA A 120 12.53 4.11 -0.06
N LEU A 121 12.79 3.55 -1.25
CA LEU A 121 12.01 2.44 -1.81
C LEU A 121 12.25 1.10 -1.09
N ASN A 122 13.42 0.84 -0.51
CA ASN A 122 13.71 -0.44 0.12
C ASN A 122 12.67 -0.88 1.15
N PRO A 123 12.38 -0.08 2.19
CA PRO A 123 11.37 -0.45 3.18
C PRO A 123 9.94 -0.49 2.60
N ILE A 124 9.68 0.23 1.50
CA ILE A 124 8.39 0.21 0.81
C ILE A 124 8.20 -1.12 0.07
N ILE A 125 9.25 -1.63 -0.57
CA ILE A 125 9.22 -2.93 -1.24
C ILE A 125 8.89 -4.03 -0.24
N THR A 126 9.54 -4.06 0.92
CA THR A 126 9.26 -5.02 1.99
C THR A 126 7.80 -4.93 2.46
N LEU A 127 7.31 -3.71 2.74
CA LEU A 127 5.92 -3.48 3.14
C LEU A 127 4.92 -3.93 2.06
N THR A 128 5.28 -3.80 0.78
CA THR A 128 4.42 -4.26 -0.32
C THR A 128 4.20 -5.77 -0.25
N GLY A 129 5.26 -6.56 -0.04
CA GLY A 129 5.16 -7.99 0.17
C GLY A 129 4.26 -8.36 1.35
N LEU A 130 4.51 -7.76 2.51
CA LEU A 130 3.72 -7.99 3.74
C LEU A 130 2.25 -7.59 3.59
N SER A 131 1.96 -6.56 2.81
CA SER A 131 0.60 -6.05 2.60
C SER A 131 -0.30 -7.00 1.81
N VAL A 132 0.27 -7.95 1.05
CA VAL A 132 -0.53 -8.92 0.28
C VAL A 132 -1.39 -9.77 1.20
N GLY A 133 -0.86 -10.24 2.32
CA GLY A 133 -1.62 -11.02 3.31
C GLY A 133 -2.77 -10.24 3.92
N SER A 134 -2.53 -8.99 4.33
CA SER A 134 -3.57 -8.11 4.89
C SER A 134 -4.66 -7.76 3.88
N LEU A 135 -4.28 -7.58 2.61
CA LEU A 135 -5.24 -7.34 1.53
C LEU A 135 -6.14 -8.54 1.24
N ILE A 136 -5.61 -9.75 1.29
CA ILE A 136 -6.42 -10.96 1.11
C ILE A 136 -7.44 -11.06 2.25
N GLY A 137 -7.02 -10.83 3.50
CA GLY A 137 -7.93 -10.78 4.64
C GLY A 137 -9.00 -9.69 4.52
N GLY A 138 -8.61 -8.48 4.13
CA GLY A 138 -9.54 -7.35 3.92
C GLY A 138 -10.48 -7.56 2.74
N SER A 139 -10.06 -8.28 1.69
CA SER A 139 -10.87 -8.53 0.51
C SER A 139 -12.13 -9.34 0.80
N ILE A 140 -12.10 -10.22 1.82
CA ILE A 140 -13.28 -10.99 2.26
C ILE A 140 -14.47 -10.06 2.54
N ILE A 141 -14.20 -8.97 3.27
CA ILE A 141 -15.22 -8.00 3.67
C ILE A 141 -15.67 -7.19 2.45
N ALA A 142 -14.71 -6.65 1.71
CA ALA A 142 -15.00 -5.81 0.55
C ALA A 142 -15.77 -6.57 -0.54
N GLU A 143 -15.34 -7.79 -0.87
CA GLU A 143 -16.03 -8.65 -1.86
C GLU A 143 -17.46 -8.98 -1.43
N SER A 144 -17.69 -9.23 -0.14
CA SER A 144 -19.02 -9.52 0.39
C SER A 144 -19.97 -8.31 0.31
N ILE A 145 -19.45 -7.09 0.58
CA ILE A 145 -20.25 -5.86 0.55
C ILE A 145 -20.59 -5.45 -0.88
N PHE A 146 -19.61 -5.53 -1.79
CA PHE A 146 -19.80 -5.16 -3.20
C PHE A 146 -20.38 -6.28 -4.06
N GLY A 147 -20.70 -7.45 -3.47
CA GLY A 147 -21.31 -8.60 -4.18
C GLY A 147 -20.39 -9.23 -5.24
N ARG A 148 -19.07 -9.11 -5.07
CA ARG A 148 -18.12 -9.60 -6.09
C ARG A 148 -17.64 -11.01 -5.81
N PRO A 149 -17.59 -11.87 -6.87
CA PRO A 149 -16.96 -13.18 -6.77
C PRO A 149 -15.44 -13.01 -6.65
N GLY A 150 -14.84 -13.64 -5.62
CA GLY A 150 -13.39 -13.65 -5.38
C GLY A 150 -13.01 -14.65 -4.31
N LEU A 151 -11.74 -14.66 -3.90
CA LEU A 151 -11.24 -15.57 -2.86
C LEU A 151 -11.93 -15.35 -1.51
N GLY A 152 -12.27 -14.10 -1.20
CA GLY A 152 -12.97 -13.78 0.04
C GLY A 152 -14.38 -14.34 0.08
N SER A 153 -15.17 -14.11 -0.96
CA SER A 153 -16.51 -14.65 -1.07
C SER A 153 -16.52 -16.19 -1.14
N LEU A 154 -15.53 -16.78 -1.82
CA LEU A 154 -15.34 -18.23 -1.86
C LEU A 154 -15.03 -18.79 -0.47
N THR A 155 -14.21 -18.11 0.31
CA THR A 155 -13.88 -18.48 1.70
C THR A 155 -15.15 -18.48 2.56
N VAL A 156 -15.97 -17.43 2.48
CA VAL A 156 -17.23 -17.35 3.22
C VAL A 156 -18.18 -18.49 2.82
N PHE A 157 -18.27 -18.78 1.51
CA PHE A 157 -19.07 -19.90 1.01
C PHE A 157 -18.59 -21.23 1.56
N ALA A 158 -17.29 -21.52 1.48
CA ALA A 158 -16.69 -22.76 1.96
C ALA A 158 -16.93 -22.98 3.46
N VAL A 159 -16.77 -21.93 4.27
CA VAL A 159 -17.03 -21.98 5.72
C VAL A 159 -18.51 -22.23 6.02
N ARG A 160 -19.42 -21.53 5.34
CA ARG A 160 -20.88 -21.72 5.52
C ARG A 160 -21.33 -23.11 5.12
N SER A 161 -20.76 -23.65 4.04
CA SER A 161 -21.05 -25.01 3.53
C SER A 161 -20.34 -26.10 4.33
N ARG A 162 -19.49 -25.74 5.30
CA ARG A 162 -18.63 -26.67 6.05
C ARG A 162 -17.77 -27.56 5.14
N ASP A 163 -17.37 -27.02 4.00
CA ASP A 163 -16.51 -27.71 3.03
C ASP A 163 -15.04 -27.58 3.47
N VAL A 164 -14.63 -28.48 4.35
CA VAL A 164 -13.27 -28.50 4.91
C VAL A 164 -12.19 -28.64 3.82
N PRO A 165 -12.33 -29.55 2.82
CA PRO A 165 -11.35 -29.63 1.74
C PRO A 165 -11.18 -28.32 0.98
N LEU A 166 -12.26 -27.60 0.68
CA LEU A 166 -12.20 -26.31 -0.01
C LEU A 166 -11.53 -25.24 0.85
N VAL A 167 -11.86 -25.18 2.15
CA VAL A 167 -11.19 -24.26 3.09
C VAL A 167 -9.69 -24.52 3.14
N MET A 168 -9.27 -25.78 3.26
CA MET A 168 -7.85 -26.15 3.26
C MET A 168 -7.15 -25.77 1.95
N GLY A 169 -7.81 -25.99 0.81
CA GLY A 169 -7.29 -25.60 -0.50
C GLY A 169 -7.07 -24.07 -0.60
N ILE A 170 -8.03 -23.28 -0.10
CA ILE A 170 -7.89 -21.82 -0.07
C ILE A 170 -6.73 -21.39 0.82
N VAL A 171 -6.60 -21.98 2.02
CA VAL A 171 -5.51 -21.66 2.94
C VAL A 171 -4.14 -21.94 2.32
N VAL A 172 -3.98 -23.10 1.68
CA VAL A 172 -2.73 -23.44 0.98
C VAL A 172 -2.45 -22.46 -0.16
N PHE A 173 -3.45 -22.14 -0.97
CA PHE A 173 -3.30 -21.19 -2.06
C PHE A 173 -2.88 -19.80 -1.56
N VAL A 174 -3.55 -19.29 -0.52
CA VAL A 174 -3.23 -17.99 0.09
C VAL A 174 -1.83 -18.00 0.68
N SER A 175 -1.44 -19.08 1.38
CA SER A 175 -0.10 -19.20 1.96
C SER A 175 0.99 -19.15 0.89
N VAL A 176 0.81 -19.87 -0.22
CA VAL A 176 1.74 -19.83 -1.35
C VAL A 176 1.78 -18.45 -1.99
N ALA A 177 0.63 -17.80 -2.17
CA ALA A 177 0.56 -16.45 -2.74
C ALA A 177 1.28 -15.42 -1.87
N VAL A 178 1.08 -15.46 -0.54
CA VAL A 178 1.75 -14.56 0.41
C VAL A 178 3.26 -14.85 0.44
N TRP A 179 3.66 -16.11 0.48
CA TRP A 179 5.07 -16.49 0.43
C TRP A 179 5.75 -16.00 -0.84
N THR A 180 5.11 -16.20 -2.00
CA THR A 180 5.64 -15.75 -3.29
C THR A 180 5.76 -14.22 -3.35
N ALA A 181 4.77 -13.49 -2.82
CA ALA A 181 4.82 -12.03 -2.78
C ALA A 181 5.97 -11.51 -1.88
N ASN A 182 6.16 -12.11 -0.71
CA ASN A 182 7.26 -11.76 0.18
C ASN A 182 8.62 -12.08 -0.45
N PHE A 183 8.76 -13.27 -1.04
CA PHE A 183 9.97 -13.67 -1.74
C PHE A 183 10.31 -12.72 -2.91
N ALA A 184 9.30 -12.35 -3.70
CA ALA A 184 9.48 -11.38 -4.78
C ALA A 184 9.90 -10.00 -4.25
N ALA A 185 9.32 -9.55 -3.14
CA ALA A 185 9.71 -8.29 -2.49
C ALA A 185 11.18 -8.34 -2.01
N GLU A 186 11.60 -9.44 -1.41
CA GLU A 186 12.99 -9.64 -0.95
C GLU A 186 13.99 -9.62 -2.11
N VAL A 187 13.69 -10.33 -3.20
CA VAL A 187 14.50 -10.30 -4.42
C VAL A 187 14.60 -8.88 -4.99
N LEU A 188 13.48 -8.15 -5.07
CA LEU A 188 13.45 -6.78 -5.55
C LEU A 188 14.27 -5.84 -4.66
N GLN A 189 14.26 -6.05 -3.34
CA GLN A 189 15.04 -5.27 -2.39
C GLN A 189 16.54 -5.47 -2.61
N ILE A 190 17.00 -6.72 -2.77
CA ILE A 190 18.40 -7.04 -3.07
C ILE A 190 18.86 -6.40 -4.39
N ILE A 191 18.01 -6.42 -5.43
CA ILE A 191 18.31 -5.79 -6.72
C ILE A 191 18.41 -4.27 -6.58
N ASN A 192 17.55 -3.65 -5.76
CA ASN A 192 17.55 -2.20 -5.55
C ASN A 192 18.73 -1.73 -4.70
N ASP A 193 19.10 -2.49 -3.65
CA ASP A 193 20.22 -2.19 -2.77
C ASP A 193 20.99 -3.46 -2.36
N PRO A 194 22.06 -3.80 -3.10
CA PRO A 194 22.88 -4.98 -2.81
C PRO A 194 23.56 -4.97 -1.43
N ARG A 195 23.70 -3.79 -0.81
CA ARG A 195 24.37 -3.63 0.50
C ARG A 195 23.49 -4.11 1.67
N SER A 196 22.18 -4.17 1.48
CA SER A 196 21.25 -4.68 2.49
C SER A 196 21.48 -6.16 2.81
N ALA A 197 21.94 -6.95 1.85
CA ALA A 197 22.25 -8.37 2.02
C ALA A 197 23.46 -8.64 2.92
N ASP A 198 24.41 -7.71 3.03
CA ASP A 198 25.60 -7.88 3.86
C ASP A 198 25.36 -7.53 5.33
N SER A 199 24.38 -6.68 5.64
CA SER A 199 24.04 -6.28 7.02
C SER A 199 23.28 -7.36 7.82
N GLU A 200 22.65 -8.32 7.15
CA GLU A 200 22.00 -9.48 7.81
C GLU A 200 22.98 -10.63 8.13
N ARG A 201 24.22 -10.57 7.60
CA ARG A 201 25.24 -11.60 7.80
C ARG A 201 26.25 -11.24 8.88
N ALA A 202 26.20 -10.05 9.45
CA ALA A 202 27.07 -9.56 10.51
C ALA A 202 26.35 -9.54 11.85
#